data_d63d4db755ee79bf1fb3e49d4f090708
#
_entry.id   d63d4db755ee79bf1fb3e49d4f090708
#
_cell.length_a   1.000
_cell.length_b   1.000
_cell.length_c   1.000
_cell.angle_alpha   90.00
_cell.angle_beta   90.00
_cell.angle_gamma   90.00
#
_symmetry.space_group_name_H-M   'P 1'
#
loop_
_entity.id
_entity.type
_entity.pdbx_description
1 polymer ?
#
loop_
_entity_poly.entity_id
_entity_poly.type
_entity_poly.pdbx_seq_one_letter_code
_entity_poly.pdbx_strand_id
1 'polypeptide(L)'
;MKKLFLLFFIALTFTIVKAQTYYYNATSFAYKVVNSYGYWTNWTDWESCNVPIVMDYNNDVVTIYSNKTQIYKITKYIRKFTDSSGGSQIEFNFIDQDYDRGVMRLRIERNGNSQIYVDFTNIMWVYNVRRSR
;
A
#
# COMPACT_ATOMS: atom_id res chain seq x y z
N MET A 1 -9.06 42.73 22.48
CA MET A 1 -8.99 42.58 21.03
C MET A 1 -7.70 41.98 20.52
N LYS A 2 -6.55 42.40 21.02
CA LYS A 2 -5.27 41.81 20.61
C LYS A 2 -5.12 40.32 20.98
N LYS A 3 -5.74 39.84 22.06
CA LYS A 3 -5.70 38.43 22.48
C LYS A 3 -6.55 37.50 21.60
N LEU A 4 -7.62 37.98 21.01
CA LEU A 4 -8.47 37.24 20.10
C LEU A 4 -7.79 37.03 18.73
N PHE A 5 -6.99 37.98 18.29
CA PHE A 5 -6.26 37.92 17.04
C PHE A 5 -5.12 36.87 17.10
N LEU A 6 -4.49 36.74 18.27
CA LEU A 6 -3.42 35.75 18.48
C LEU A 6 -3.96 34.30 18.49
N LEU A 7 -5.13 34.09 19.09
CA LEU A 7 -5.81 32.80 19.11
C LEU A 7 -6.24 32.33 17.71
N PHE A 8 -6.68 33.27 16.88
CA PHE A 8 -7.05 32.97 15.49
C PHE A 8 -5.83 32.57 14.63
N PHE A 9 -4.68 33.14 14.88
CA PHE A 9 -3.43 32.84 14.18
C PHE A 9 -2.91 31.43 14.54
N ILE A 10 -3.07 31.00 15.78
CA ILE A 10 -2.65 29.67 16.25
C ILE A 10 -3.57 28.58 15.67
N ALA A 11 -4.87 28.85 15.50
CA ALA A 11 -5.83 27.91 14.91
C ALA A 11 -5.53 27.61 13.44
N LEU A 12 -4.95 28.54 12.70
CA LEU A 12 -4.58 28.37 11.29
C LEU A 12 -3.34 27.49 11.07
N THR A 13 -2.49 27.31 12.08
CA THR A 13 -1.29 26.51 11.95
C THR A 13 -1.53 24.99 12.09
N PHE A 14 -2.71 24.56 12.53
CA PHE A 14 -3.04 23.15 12.69
C PHE A 14 -3.66 22.49 11.46
N THR A 15 -3.86 23.21 10.35
CA THR A 15 -4.58 22.72 9.17
C THR A 15 -3.69 22.17 8.06
N ILE A 16 -2.37 21.95 8.30
CA ILE A 16 -1.41 21.69 7.23
C ILE A 16 -0.95 20.22 7.16
N VAL A 17 -1.49 19.31 7.97
CA VAL A 17 -1.12 17.87 7.88
C VAL A 17 -2.05 17.20 6.88
N LYS A 18 -1.59 17.04 5.64
CA LYS A 18 -2.30 16.28 4.60
C LYS A 18 -1.61 14.93 4.42
N ALA A 19 -2.40 13.86 4.43
CA ALA A 19 -1.96 12.59 3.91
C ALA A 19 -1.64 12.75 2.41
N GLN A 20 -0.79 11.89 1.86
CA GLN A 20 -0.30 12.03 0.49
C GLN A 20 -0.84 10.92 -0.41
N THR A 21 -0.88 11.21 -1.70
CA THR A 21 -1.16 10.23 -2.74
C THR A 21 0.14 9.86 -3.44
N TYR A 22 0.40 8.57 -3.56
CA TYR A 22 1.60 8.05 -4.21
C TYR A 22 1.22 7.25 -5.44
N TYR A 23 2.00 7.44 -6.50
CA TYR A 23 1.81 6.77 -7.80
C TYR A 23 2.97 5.83 -8.04
N TYR A 24 2.65 4.57 -8.33
CA TYR A 24 3.61 3.52 -8.64
C TYR A 24 3.28 2.89 -9.98
N ASN A 25 4.28 2.28 -10.60
CA ASN A 25 4.09 1.40 -11.72
C ASN A 25 4.70 0.05 -11.41
N ALA A 26 3.89 -1.01 -11.46
CA ALA A 26 4.35 -2.37 -11.31
C ALA A 26 4.95 -2.87 -12.62
N THR A 27 6.15 -3.44 -12.54
CA THR A 27 6.89 -3.93 -13.70
C THR A 27 6.90 -5.45 -13.79
N SER A 28 6.66 -6.13 -12.68
CA SER A 28 6.54 -7.58 -12.61
C SER A 28 5.72 -8.00 -11.39
N PHE A 29 5.20 -9.22 -11.45
CA PHE A 29 4.45 -9.80 -10.34
C PHE A 29 4.74 -11.29 -10.20
N ALA A 30 4.47 -11.81 -9.03
CA ALA A 30 4.46 -13.23 -8.70
C ALA A 30 3.35 -13.51 -7.70
N TYR A 31 2.96 -14.76 -7.56
CA TYR A 31 1.95 -15.14 -6.59
C TYR A 31 2.21 -16.53 -6.02
N LYS A 32 1.53 -16.87 -4.93
CA LYS A 32 1.45 -18.21 -4.38
C LYS A 32 0.06 -18.43 -3.79
N VAL A 33 -0.33 -19.70 -3.72
CA VAL A 33 -1.64 -20.11 -3.25
C VAL A 33 -1.53 -21.20 -2.20
N VAL A 34 -2.58 -21.41 -1.44
CA VAL A 34 -2.73 -22.58 -0.57
C VAL A 34 -3.24 -23.74 -1.42
N ASN A 35 -2.52 -24.88 -1.37
CA ASN A 35 -2.88 -26.08 -2.12
C ASN A 35 -4.03 -26.84 -1.41
N SER A 36 -4.50 -27.93 -2.03
CA SER A 36 -5.59 -28.76 -1.49
C SER A 36 -5.29 -29.41 -0.13
N TYR A 37 -4.01 -29.47 0.26
CA TYR A 37 -3.57 -30.01 1.56
C TYR A 37 -3.44 -28.91 2.65
N GLY A 38 -3.74 -27.66 2.32
CA GLY A 38 -3.65 -26.55 3.26
C GLY A 38 -2.26 -25.93 3.39
N TYR A 39 -1.32 -26.26 2.50
CA TYR A 39 0.02 -25.71 2.50
C TYR A 39 0.21 -24.66 1.42
N TRP A 40 1.03 -23.64 1.72
CA TRP A 40 1.43 -22.66 0.73
C TRP A 40 2.33 -23.30 -0.34
N THR A 41 2.03 -23.00 -1.60
CA THR A 41 2.93 -23.31 -2.71
C THR A 41 4.15 -22.39 -2.68
N ASN A 42 5.18 -22.71 -3.47
CA ASN A 42 6.27 -21.77 -3.73
C ASN A 42 5.74 -20.58 -4.53
N TRP A 43 6.46 -19.45 -4.48
CA TRP A 43 6.20 -18.34 -5.36
C TRP A 43 6.34 -18.78 -6.82
N THR A 44 5.46 -18.29 -7.68
CA THR A 44 5.63 -18.42 -9.12
C THR A 44 6.86 -17.64 -9.59
N ASP A 45 7.32 -17.93 -10.80
CA ASP A 45 8.33 -17.08 -11.43
C ASP A 45 7.78 -15.68 -11.66
N TRP A 46 8.68 -14.69 -11.69
CA TRP A 46 8.30 -13.32 -11.98
C TRP A 46 7.76 -13.22 -13.42
N GLU A 47 6.61 -12.61 -13.56
CA GLU A 47 5.98 -12.32 -14.84
C GLU A 47 5.99 -10.82 -15.08
N SER A 48 6.42 -10.39 -16.27
CA SER A 48 6.45 -8.98 -16.64
C SER A 48 5.04 -8.41 -16.74
N CYS A 49 4.87 -7.20 -16.26
CA CYS A 49 3.61 -6.46 -16.36
C CYS A 49 3.87 -4.96 -16.50
N ASN A 50 2.81 -4.23 -16.72
CA ASN A 50 2.81 -2.77 -16.69
C ASN A 50 1.49 -2.32 -16.05
N VAL A 51 1.49 -2.21 -14.73
CA VAL A 51 0.27 -1.99 -13.95
C VAL A 51 0.44 -0.75 -13.08
N PRO A 52 -0.29 0.33 -13.36
CA PRO A 52 -0.33 1.49 -12.49
C PRO A 52 -1.00 1.15 -11.15
N ILE A 53 -0.41 1.65 -10.07
CA ILE A 53 -0.94 1.49 -8.72
C ILE A 53 -0.98 2.87 -8.06
N VAL A 54 -2.11 3.23 -7.50
CA VAL A 54 -2.30 4.49 -6.79
C VAL A 54 -2.61 4.21 -5.33
N MET A 55 -1.76 4.73 -4.45
CA MET A 55 -1.98 4.68 -3.01
C MET A 55 -2.47 6.05 -2.55
N ASP A 56 -3.76 6.16 -2.34
CA ASP A 56 -4.42 7.39 -1.91
C ASP A 56 -4.69 7.35 -0.41
N TYR A 57 -3.72 7.80 0.36
CA TYR A 57 -3.85 7.85 1.82
C TYR A 57 -4.78 8.97 2.31
N ASN A 58 -5.14 9.93 1.44
CA ASN A 58 -6.14 10.94 1.79
C ASN A 58 -7.54 10.34 1.93
N ASN A 59 -7.85 9.36 1.08
CA ASN A 59 -9.16 8.71 1.03
C ASN A 59 -9.12 7.25 1.50
N ASP A 60 -7.97 6.78 2.01
CA ASP A 60 -7.77 5.42 2.48
C ASP A 60 -8.09 4.36 1.44
N VAL A 61 -7.62 4.57 0.20
CA VAL A 61 -7.90 3.69 -0.95
C VAL A 61 -6.61 3.38 -1.70
N VAL A 62 -6.44 2.11 -2.05
CA VAL A 62 -5.43 1.66 -3.00
C VAL A 62 -6.13 1.13 -4.24
N THR A 63 -5.72 1.61 -5.41
CA THR A 63 -6.26 1.17 -6.70
C THR A 63 -5.16 0.54 -7.52
N ILE A 64 -5.38 -0.69 -7.97
CA ILE A 64 -4.46 -1.43 -8.85
C ILE A 64 -5.14 -1.56 -10.21
N TYR A 65 -4.58 -0.89 -11.20
CA TYR A 65 -5.12 -0.83 -12.57
C TYR A 65 -4.60 -1.99 -13.43
N SER A 66 -4.87 -3.22 -12.99
CA SER A 66 -4.67 -4.42 -13.80
C SER A 66 -5.79 -4.58 -14.82
N ASN A 67 -5.82 -5.67 -15.60
CA ASN A 67 -6.87 -5.92 -16.59
C ASN A 67 -8.28 -5.72 -16.02
N LYS A 68 -8.47 -6.15 -14.78
CA LYS A 68 -9.66 -5.84 -13.98
C LYS A 68 -9.21 -4.91 -12.86
N THR A 69 -9.75 -3.71 -12.81
CA THR A 69 -9.41 -2.73 -11.77
C THR A 69 -9.73 -3.28 -10.38
N GLN A 70 -8.75 -3.26 -9.50
CA GLN A 70 -8.85 -3.72 -8.12
C GLN A 70 -8.86 -2.52 -7.20
N ILE A 71 -9.83 -2.44 -6.32
CA ILE A 71 -9.97 -1.35 -5.35
C ILE A 71 -9.93 -1.94 -3.93
N TYR A 72 -9.02 -1.43 -3.12
CA TYR A 72 -8.81 -1.85 -1.74
C TYR A 72 -9.04 -0.66 -0.82
N LYS A 73 -9.99 -0.78 0.08
CA LYS A 73 -10.23 0.22 1.11
C LYS A 73 -9.41 -0.11 2.34
N ILE A 74 -8.58 0.82 2.78
CA ILE A 74 -7.78 0.68 3.99
C ILE A 74 -8.71 0.82 5.18
N THR A 75 -8.75 -0.20 6.04
CA THR A 75 -9.63 -0.22 7.22
C THR A 75 -8.88 0.09 8.50
N LYS A 76 -7.60 -0.25 8.56
CA LYS A 76 -6.76 0.01 9.73
C LYS A 76 -5.28 -0.03 9.35
N TYR A 77 -4.52 0.97 9.77
CA TYR A 77 -3.07 0.94 9.69
C TYR A 77 -2.53 0.10 10.85
N ILE A 78 -1.70 -0.90 10.52
CA ILE A 78 -1.13 -1.82 11.52
C ILE A 78 0.16 -1.25 12.08
N ARG A 79 1.11 -0.90 11.19
CA ARG A 79 2.40 -0.34 11.60
C ARG A 79 3.15 0.27 10.42
N LYS A 80 4.11 1.12 10.80
CA LYS A 80 5.12 1.65 9.91
C LYS A 80 6.46 1.57 10.64
N PHE A 81 7.47 0.98 10.00
CA PHE A 81 8.77 0.83 10.64
C PHE A 81 9.90 0.84 9.61
N THR A 82 11.13 1.10 10.09
CA THR A 82 12.35 0.99 9.30
C THR A 82 13.03 -0.31 9.67
N ASP A 83 13.38 -1.14 8.68
CA ASP A 83 14.05 -2.41 8.92
C ASP A 83 15.56 -2.23 9.13
N SER A 84 16.25 -3.33 9.50
CA SER A 84 17.68 -3.31 9.79
C SER A 84 18.56 -2.97 8.59
N SER A 85 18.06 -3.15 7.38
CA SER A 85 18.76 -2.80 6.12
C SER A 85 18.57 -1.36 5.68
N GLY A 86 17.81 -0.56 6.43
CA GLY A 86 17.50 0.84 6.12
C GLY A 86 16.29 1.02 5.21
N GLY A 87 15.58 -0.06 4.89
CA GLY A 87 14.32 0.01 4.17
C GLY A 87 13.15 0.36 5.09
N SER A 88 12.04 0.78 4.51
CA SER A 88 10.81 1.11 5.25
C SER A 88 9.71 0.12 4.89
N GLN A 89 8.85 -0.21 5.84
CA GLN A 89 7.65 -1.02 5.61
C GLN A 89 6.43 -0.32 6.19
N ILE A 90 5.33 -0.40 5.44
CA ILE A 90 4.01 0.05 5.86
C ILE A 90 3.07 -1.13 5.70
N GLU A 91 2.31 -1.44 6.76
CA GLU A 91 1.32 -2.52 6.74
C GLU A 91 -0.05 -1.98 7.14
N PHE A 92 -1.07 -2.41 6.42
CA PHE A 92 -2.44 -2.05 6.74
C PHE A 92 -3.42 -3.16 6.35
N ASN A 93 -4.53 -3.22 7.08
CA ASN A 93 -5.67 -4.06 6.74
C ASN A 93 -6.49 -3.40 5.66
N PHE A 94 -7.06 -4.20 4.79
CA PHE A 94 -7.97 -3.72 3.74
C PHE A 94 -9.23 -4.58 3.62
N ILE A 95 -10.19 -4.05 2.91
CA ILE A 95 -11.34 -4.77 2.37
C ILE A 95 -11.43 -4.46 0.87
N ASP A 96 -11.65 -5.48 0.05
CA ASP A 96 -11.77 -5.30 -1.39
C ASP A 96 -13.22 -5.07 -1.85
N GLN A 97 -13.43 -5.02 -3.17
CA GLN A 97 -14.74 -4.79 -3.79
C GLN A 97 -15.74 -5.93 -3.53
N ASP A 98 -15.25 -7.14 -3.28
CA ASP A 98 -16.04 -8.33 -2.97
C ASP A 98 -16.20 -8.57 -1.46
N TYR A 99 -15.81 -7.57 -0.65
CA TYR A 99 -15.81 -7.64 0.81
C TYR A 99 -14.85 -8.65 1.41
N ASP A 100 -13.87 -9.11 0.63
CA ASP A 100 -12.78 -9.93 1.14
C ASP A 100 -11.76 -9.07 1.87
N ARG A 101 -11.24 -9.59 2.98
CA ARG A 101 -10.30 -8.91 3.85
C ARG A 101 -8.89 -9.46 3.68
N GLY A 102 -7.92 -8.61 3.86
CA GLY A 102 -6.52 -9.00 3.81
C GLY A 102 -5.60 -7.95 4.40
N VAL A 103 -4.32 -8.18 4.22
CA VAL A 103 -3.24 -7.28 4.66
C VAL A 103 -2.43 -6.87 3.44
N MET A 104 -2.17 -5.58 3.31
CA MET A 104 -1.26 -5.06 2.31
C MET A 104 0.01 -4.58 2.98
N ARG A 105 1.15 -4.89 2.35
CA ARG A 105 2.46 -4.47 2.82
C ARG A 105 3.18 -3.73 1.71
N LEU A 106 3.59 -2.52 1.96
CA LEU A 106 4.47 -1.77 1.08
C LEU A 106 5.87 -1.81 1.68
N ARG A 107 6.81 -2.37 0.96
CA ARG A 107 8.22 -2.38 1.34
C ARG A 107 9.01 -1.50 0.38
N ILE A 108 9.71 -0.52 0.94
CA ILE A 108 10.58 0.39 0.20
C ILE A 108 12.01 0.07 0.62
N GLU A 109 12.81 -0.45 -0.30
CA GLU A 109 14.21 -0.72 -0.05
C GLU A 109 15.03 0.57 -0.08
N ARG A 110 16.19 0.55 0.56
CA ARG A 110 17.09 1.70 0.62
C ARG A 110 17.53 2.19 -0.77
N ASN A 111 17.65 1.28 -1.74
CA ASN A 111 18.02 1.59 -3.12
C ASN A 111 16.87 2.17 -3.98
N GLY A 112 15.69 2.35 -3.39
CA GLY A 112 14.50 2.87 -4.08
C GLY A 112 13.62 1.81 -4.74
N ASN A 113 14.07 0.56 -4.82
CA ASN A 113 13.22 -0.55 -5.26
C ASN A 113 12.12 -0.78 -4.23
N SER A 114 10.92 -1.04 -4.71
CA SER A 114 9.78 -1.20 -3.83
C SER A 114 8.98 -2.43 -4.21
N GLN A 115 8.29 -3.01 -3.24
CA GLN A 115 7.40 -4.13 -3.43
C GLN A 115 6.09 -3.88 -2.71
N ILE A 116 5.01 -4.28 -3.35
CA ILE A 116 3.67 -4.25 -2.75
C ILE A 116 3.18 -5.68 -2.67
N TYR A 117 2.91 -6.13 -1.45
CA TYR A 117 2.34 -7.45 -1.15
C TYR A 117 0.86 -7.31 -0.87
N VAL A 118 0.06 -8.18 -1.49
CA VAL A 118 -1.38 -8.27 -1.26
C VAL A 118 -1.66 -9.67 -0.70
N ASP A 119 -1.94 -9.74 0.60
CA ASP A 119 -2.03 -10.99 1.34
C ASP A 119 -3.49 -11.27 1.73
N PHE A 120 -4.10 -12.24 1.04
CA PHE A 120 -5.36 -12.86 1.47
C PHE A 120 -5.07 -14.16 2.25
N THR A 121 -6.09 -14.78 2.79
CA THR A 121 -5.95 -16.02 3.56
C THR A 121 -5.42 -17.18 2.72
N ASN A 122 -5.77 -17.25 1.45
CA ASN A 122 -5.51 -18.40 0.57
C ASN A 122 -4.68 -18.05 -0.67
N ILE A 123 -4.40 -16.79 -0.91
CA ILE A 123 -3.56 -16.33 -2.02
C ILE A 123 -2.78 -15.11 -1.58
N MET A 124 -1.54 -15.03 -2.00
CA MET A 124 -0.69 -13.85 -1.86
C MET A 124 -0.09 -13.52 -3.21
N TRP A 125 -0.01 -12.24 -3.54
CA TRP A 125 0.80 -11.80 -4.66
C TRP A 125 1.67 -10.62 -4.29
N VAL A 126 2.70 -10.44 -5.09
CA VAL A 126 3.68 -9.37 -4.90
C VAL A 126 3.95 -8.71 -6.24
N TYR A 127 3.98 -7.38 -6.22
CA TYR A 127 4.39 -6.55 -7.34
C TYR A 127 5.74 -5.93 -7.05
N ASN A 128 6.66 -6.01 -8.02
CA ASN A 128 7.81 -5.13 -8.05
C ASN A 128 7.37 -3.80 -8.64
N VAL A 129 7.56 -2.72 -7.92
CA VAL A 129 7.05 -1.42 -8.32
C VAL A 129 8.15 -0.36 -8.30
N ARG A 130 7.95 0.66 -9.13
CA ARG A 130 8.72 1.89 -9.12
C ARG A 130 7.79 3.05 -8.87
N ARG A 131 8.23 3.99 -8.08
CA ARG A 131 7.48 5.22 -7.86
C ARG A 131 7.54 6.06 -9.14
N SER A 132 6.37 6.42 -9.68
CA SER A 132 6.26 7.20 -10.91
C SER A 132 6.10 8.69 -10.67
N ARG A 133 5.74 9.08 -9.45
CA ARG A 133 5.63 10.50 -9.04
C ARG A 133 5.82 10.67 -7.55
#